data_88cf7a1360db28ddde64d40c542e62f4
#
_entry.id   88cf7a1360db28ddde64d40c542e62f4
#
_cell.length_a   1.000
_cell.length_b   1.000
_cell.length_c   1.000
_cell.angle_alpha   90.00
_cell.angle_beta   90.00
_cell.angle_gamma   90.00
#
_symmetry.space_group_name_H-M   'P 1'
#
loop_
_entity.id
_entity.type
_entity.pdbx_description
1 polymer ?
#
loop_
_entity_poly.entity_id
_entity_poly.type
_entity_poly.pdbx_seq_one_letter_code
_entity_poly.pdbx_strand_id
1 'polypeptide(L)'
;MRLLFVADGRSPIALNWIEYFLVQAHEVHLASTFQNPIDTRLASYTFIPVAFSTVKATGEDQAETNRRRGIWSASAVGLRTTLRQWLGPLTVPGAARRLRALIDRLQPDLIHAMRIPYEGMLAALAGDSPPLVVSVWGNDFTLHAPSTPLMRRYTRIALQRATVLHADCRRDVRLAYNWGFPEAGRAMVLPGAGGVQPEIFYPPENIVSEPIVIQPRGVRAYVENRVFFQAIPLVLARRPAARFICPAMQGEPQATGWVQELGITGQVTLLPKQRREQMADLFRRSRVVVSPTTHDGTPNTLLEAMACGCLPVVGDLESLREWITPGVNGLLVDLSRPQMLAEAILAALSQDEFCLRARQENLRQIAERATYGQVMSTAEQVYGELIGKRR
;
A
#
# COMPACT_ATOMS: atom_id res chain seq x y z
N MET A 1 -10.32 1.77 25.07
CA MET A 1 -8.87 1.40 25.05
C MET A 1 -8.07 2.67 24.85
N ARG A 2 -6.91 2.75 25.48
CA ARG A 2 -5.91 3.81 25.22
C ARG A 2 -4.87 3.27 24.25
N LEU A 3 -4.89 3.75 23.02
CA LEU A 3 -4.08 3.21 21.91
C LEU A 3 -3.00 4.22 21.53
N LEU A 4 -1.76 3.75 21.36
CA LEU A 4 -0.67 4.54 20.82
C LEU A 4 -0.29 4.01 19.43
N PHE A 5 -0.60 4.79 18.39
CA PHE A 5 -0.11 4.51 17.05
C PHE A 5 1.27 5.15 16.85
N VAL A 6 2.21 4.34 16.33
CA VAL A 6 3.51 4.81 15.87
C VAL A 6 3.53 4.71 14.36
N ALA A 7 3.44 5.83 13.65
CA ALA A 7 3.17 5.83 12.22
C ALA A 7 3.77 7.05 11.50
N ASP A 8 3.87 6.97 10.17
CA ASP A 8 3.94 8.16 9.32
C ASP A 8 2.53 8.80 9.26
N GLY A 9 2.33 9.91 9.96
CA GLY A 9 1.03 10.60 10.03
C GLY A 9 0.55 11.22 8.70
N ARG A 10 1.33 11.11 7.62
CA ARG A 10 0.93 11.47 6.25
C ARG A 10 0.38 10.26 5.48
N SER A 11 0.58 9.05 6.00
CA SER A 11 0.19 7.81 5.32
C SER A 11 -1.33 7.64 5.32
N PRO A 12 -1.99 7.58 4.15
CA PRO A 12 -3.41 7.30 4.08
C PRO A 12 -3.81 5.96 4.71
N ILE A 13 -2.90 4.98 4.70
CA ILE A 13 -3.09 3.67 5.33
C ILE A 13 -3.19 3.84 6.86
N ALA A 14 -2.21 4.52 7.45
CA ALA A 14 -2.20 4.76 8.90
C ALA A 14 -3.38 5.61 9.35
N LEU A 15 -3.69 6.67 8.61
CA LEU A 15 -4.82 7.55 8.92
C LEU A 15 -6.16 6.81 8.85
N ASN A 16 -6.33 5.90 7.89
CA ASN A 16 -7.57 5.12 7.77
C ASN A 16 -7.76 4.14 8.96
N TRP A 17 -6.67 3.55 9.49
CA TRP A 17 -6.72 2.75 10.72
C TRP A 17 -7.06 3.60 11.95
N ILE A 18 -6.39 4.74 12.11
CA ILE A 18 -6.59 5.67 13.22
C ILE A 18 -8.04 6.18 13.23
N GLU A 19 -8.58 6.52 12.06
CA GLU A 19 -9.96 7.01 11.89
C GLU A 19 -10.99 6.05 12.50
N TYR A 20 -10.86 4.76 12.26
CA TYR A 20 -11.78 3.77 12.84
C TYR A 20 -11.83 3.87 14.36
N PHE A 21 -10.66 3.86 15.02
CA PHE A 21 -10.60 3.88 16.48
C PHE A 21 -11.06 5.23 17.08
N LEU A 22 -10.88 6.33 16.35
CA LEU A 22 -11.45 7.64 16.73
C LEU A 22 -12.98 7.62 16.66
N VAL A 23 -13.56 7.05 15.60
CA VAL A 23 -15.02 6.91 15.45
C VAL A 23 -15.63 5.99 16.52
N GLN A 24 -14.91 4.94 16.92
CA GLN A 24 -15.30 4.05 18.03
C GLN A 24 -15.04 4.65 19.43
N ALA A 25 -14.75 5.95 19.52
CA ALA A 25 -14.53 6.68 20.75
C ALA A 25 -13.42 6.10 21.65
N HIS A 26 -12.39 5.51 21.08
CA HIS A 26 -11.19 5.11 21.82
C HIS A 26 -10.30 6.32 22.10
N GLU A 27 -9.50 6.27 23.17
CA GLU A 27 -8.46 7.25 23.48
C GLU A 27 -7.25 6.98 22.58
N VAL A 28 -7.10 7.76 21.49
CA VAL A 28 -6.09 7.54 20.48
C VAL A 28 -4.99 8.58 20.53
N HIS A 29 -3.75 8.10 20.67
CA HIS A 29 -2.52 8.90 20.62
C HIS A 29 -1.73 8.58 19.35
N LEU A 30 -1.10 9.58 18.74
CA LEU A 30 -0.25 9.42 17.57
C LEU A 30 1.18 9.91 17.83
N ALA A 31 2.14 8.98 17.77
CA ALA A 31 3.56 9.28 17.65
C ALA A 31 3.94 9.24 16.16
N SER A 32 4.00 10.39 15.52
CA SER A 32 4.27 10.49 14.09
C SER A 32 5.77 10.59 13.81
N THR A 33 6.25 9.80 12.85
CA THR A 33 7.64 9.84 12.36
C THR A 33 7.88 10.97 11.35
N PHE A 34 6.81 11.57 10.82
CA PHE A 34 6.84 12.75 9.96
C PHE A 34 5.91 13.83 10.50
N GLN A 35 6.29 15.08 10.28
CA GLN A 35 5.40 16.20 10.61
C GLN A 35 4.21 16.22 9.65
N ASN A 36 3.00 16.34 10.21
CA ASN A 36 1.72 16.39 9.47
C ASN A 36 0.74 17.33 10.19
N PRO A 37 -0.33 17.77 9.53
CA PRO A 37 -1.44 18.44 10.20
C PRO A 37 -2.00 17.57 11.32
N ILE A 38 -2.37 18.21 12.44
CA ILE A 38 -2.87 17.52 13.63
C ILE A 38 -4.39 17.36 13.50
N ASP A 39 -4.88 16.12 13.63
CA ASP A 39 -6.31 15.87 13.83
C ASP A 39 -6.67 16.19 15.28
N THR A 40 -7.58 17.11 15.46
CA THR A 40 -8.02 17.61 16.79
C THR A 40 -8.79 16.56 17.61
N ARG A 41 -9.21 15.46 17.00
CA ARG A 41 -9.87 14.33 17.68
C ARG A 41 -8.88 13.40 18.40
N LEU A 42 -7.59 13.49 18.08
CA LEU A 42 -6.55 12.75 18.78
C LEU A 42 -6.41 13.24 20.22
N ALA A 43 -6.32 12.31 21.18
CA ALA A 43 -6.04 12.61 22.58
C ALA A 43 -4.65 13.27 22.74
N SER A 44 -3.66 12.89 21.94
CA SER A 44 -2.40 13.61 21.78
C SER A 44 -1.70 13.31 20.45
N TYR A 45 -0.89 14.25 20.02
CA TYR A 45 0.02 14.13 18.88
C TYR A 45 1.46 14.44 19.34
N THR A 46 2.41 13.60 18.97
CA THR A 46 3.83 13.82 19.24
C THR A 46 4.65 13.52 17.98
N PHE A 47 5.42 14.50 17.52
CA PHE A 47 6.37 14.31 16.43
C PHE A 47 7.69 13.71 16.95
N ILE A 48 8.04 12.52 16.47
CA ILE A 48 9.29 11.83 16.79
C ILE A 48 10.09 11.61 15.50
N PRO A 49 10.98 12.54 15.14
CA PRO A 49 11.74 12.43 13.90
C PRO A 49 12.68 11.22 13.92
N VAL A 50 12.70 10.48 12.83
CA VAL A 50 13.58 9.33 12.58
C VAL A 50 14.02 9.33 11.11
N ALA A 51 15.20 8.80 10.82
CA ALA A 51 15.72 8.65 9.47
C ALA A 51 15.63 9.94 8.63
N PHE A 52 16.05 11.07 9.24
CA PHE A 52 16.09 12.40 8.62
C PHE A 52 14.72 12.94 8.13
N SER A 53 13.64 12.53 8.78
CA SER A 53 12.27 12.98 8.44
C SER A 53 12.01 14.48 8.68
N THR A 54 12.93 15.19 9.35
CA THR A 54 12.90 16.66 9.49
C THR A 54 13.36 17.41 8.25
N VAL A 55 14.13 16.75 7.37
CA VAL A 55 14.59 17.37 6.13
C VAL A 55 13.42 17.44 5.16
N LYS A 56 12.87 18.65 4.97
CA LYS A 56 11.80 18.88 3.99
C LYS A 56 12.22 18.32 2.64
N ALA A 57 11.38 17.48 2.05
CA ALA A 57 11.49 17.12 0.66
C ALA A 57 11.22 18.40 -0.17
N THR A 58 12.29 19.10 -0.55
CA THR A 58 12.20 20.15 -1.57
C THR A 58 11.89 19.47 -2.90
N GLY A 59 10.65 19.05 -3.13
CA GLY A 59 10.29 18.37 -4.37
C GLY A 59 8.86 17.85 -4.50
N GLU A 60 8.10 17.76 -3.43
CA GLU A 60 6.72 17.23 -3.55
C GLU A 60 5.62 18.29 -3.62
N ASP A 61 5.91 19.57 -3.25
CA ASP A 61 4.92 20.66 -3.26
C ASP A 61 5.24 21.82 -4.24
N GLN A 62 6.20 21.65 -5.15
CA GLN A 62 6.49 22.67 -6.16
C GLN A 62 6.48 22.07 -7.58
N ALA A 63 5.31 21.63 -8.04
CA ALA A 63 5.08 21.25 -9.43
C ALA A 63 4.93 22.47 -10.38
N GLU A 64 5.10 23.71 -9.89
CA GLU A 64 4.85 24.92 -10.71
C GLU A 64 6.09 25.68 -11.18
N THR A 65 7.29 25.38 -10.74
CA THR A 65 8.48 26.12 -11.19
C THR A 65 9.71 25.22 -11.32
N ASN A 66 9.84 24.40 -12.38
CA ASN A 66 11.15 24.18 -13.02
C ASN A 66 11.11 23.32 -14.28
N ARG A 67 10.97 23.94 -15.42
CA ARG A 67 11.09 23.37 -16.78
C ARG A 67 12.53 22.95 -17.18
N ARG A 68 13.50 22.87 -16.26
CA ARG A 68 14.93 22.64 -16.61
C ARG A 68 15.70 21.63 -15.73
N ARG A 69 15.06 20.61 -15.12
CA ARG A 69 15.79 19.59 -14.31
C ARG A 69 15.43 18.14 -14.66
N GLY A 70 15.44 17.76 -15.94
CA GLY A 70 14.98 16.44 -16.42
C GLY A 70 15.94 15.26 -16.26
N ILE A 71 17.21 15.42 -15.83
CA ILE A 71 18.18 14.32 -15.82
C ILE A 71 18.75 14.02 -14.41
N TRP A 72 18.67 14.95 -13.46
CA TRP A 72 19.26 14.80 -12.13
C TRP A 72 18.32 14.24 -11.06
N SER A 73 17.01 14.06 -11.34
CA SER A 73 16.03 13.70 -10.33
C SER A 73 16.05 12.20 -9.97
N ALA A 74 16.24 11.30 -10.92
CA ALA A 74 16.24 9.85 -10.66
C ALA A 74 17.50 9.40 -9.85
N SER A 75 18.67 9.96 -10.15
CA SER A 75 19.90 9.70 -9.40
C SER A 75 19.87 10.30 -7.98
N ALA A 76 19.25 11.46 -7.81
CA ALA A 76 19.11 12.11 -6.51
C ALA A 76 18.12 11.36 -5.58
N VAL A 77 17.03 10.80 -6.12
CA VAL A 77 16.08 9.96 -5.36
C VAL A 77 16.73 8.66 -4.94
N GLY A 78 17.50 8.01 -5.83
CA GLY A 78 18.27 6.80 -5.51
C GLY A 78 19.29 7.04 -4.41
N LEU A 79 20.11 8.10 -4.51
CA LEU A 79 21.10 8.48 -3.51
C LEU A 79 20.45 8.78 -2.14
N ARG A 80 19.35 9.50 -2.13
CA ARG A 80 18.60 9.83 -0.89
C ARG A 80 18.03 8.58 -0.22
N THR A 81 17.49 7.65 -0.99
CA THR A 81 16.97 6.37 -0.48
C THR A 81 18.10 5.54 0.12
N THR A 82 19.22 5.44 -0.57
CA THR A 82 20.43 4.74 -0.09
C THR A 82 20.96 5.39 1.20
N LEU A 83 21.08 6.71 1.24
CA LEU A 83 21.52 7.44 2.44
C LEU A 83 20.58 7.19 3.62
N ARG A 84 19.27 7.20 3.39
CA ARG A 84 18.26 6.90 4.41
C ARG A 84 18.36 5.46 4.93
N GLN A 85 18.65 4.49 4.06
CA GLN A 85 18.83 3.09 4.45
C GLN A 85 20.12 2.86 5.27
N TRP A 86 21.20 3.57 4.97
CA TRP A 86 22.48 3.41 5.67
C TRP A 86 22.57 4.23 6.96
N LEU A 87 22.18 5.48 6.94
CA LEU A 87 22.33 6.39 8.08
C LEU A 87 21.04 6.49 8.92
N GLY A 88 19.87 6.25 8.31
CA GLY A 88 18.60 6.31 9.01
C GLY A 88 18.51 5.43 10.25
N PRO A 89 18.96 4.16 10.21
CA PRO A 89 18.95 3.27 11.36
C PRO A 89 19.76 3.78 12.55
N LEU A 90 20.78 4.62 12.35
CA LEU A 90 21.56 5.22 13.44
C LEU A 90 20.73 6.20 14.30
N THR A 91 19.65 6.74 13.74
CA THR A 91 18.76 7.66 14.47
C THR A 91 17.73 6.93 15.35
N VAL A 92 17.49 5.63 15.10
CA VAL A 92 16.46 4.84 15.77
C VAL A 92 16.62 4.78 17.29
N PRO A 93 17.84 4.55 17.88
CA PRO A 93 17.98 4.52 19.35
C PRO A 93 17.62 5.83 20.03
N GLY A 94 17.95 6.96 19.41
CA GLY A 94 17.58 8.29 19.93
C GLY A 94 16.08 8.55 19.88
N ALA A 95 15.43 8.16 18.80
CA ALA A 95 13.98 8.25 18.63
C ALA A 95 13.23 7.29 19.59
N ALA A 96 13.76 6.08 19.80
CA ALA A 96 13.20 5.10 20.73
C ALA A 96 13.19 5.58 22.17
N ARG A 97 14.25 6.28 22.63
CA ARG A 97 14.25 6.90 23.97
C ARG A 97 13.16 7.95 24.13
N ARG A 98 12.88 8.77 23.11
CA ARG A 98 11.79 9.74 23.12
C ARG A 98 10.43 9.05 23.15
N LEU A 99 10.27 7.98 22.37
CA LEU A 99 9.06 7.17 22.38
C LEU A 99 8.85 6.50 23.73
N ARG A 100 9.89 5.98 24.39
CA ARG A 100 9.80 5.43 25.73
C ARG A 100 9.28 6.45 26.73
N ALA A 101 9.85 7.65 26.77
CA ALA A 101 9.37 8.71 27.66
C ALA A 101 7.89 9.08 27.38
N LEU A 102 7.45 8.99 26.12
CA LEU A 102 6.04 9.17 25.77
C LEU A 102 5.17 8.02 26.31
N ILE A 103 5.61 6.77 26.14
CA ILE A 103 4.93 5.57 26.65
C ILE A 103 4.79 5.64 28.17
N ASP A 104 5.88 5.99 28.88
CA ASP A 104 5.91 6.12 30.34
C ASP A 104 4.94 7.19 30.83
N ARG A 105 4.75 8.27 30.09
CA ARG A 105 3.81 9.34 30.40
C ARG A 105 2.36 8.96 30.09
N LEU A 106 2.11 8.34 28.92
CA LEU A 106 0.75 8.05 28.43
C LEU A 106 0.18 6.76 29.02
N GLN A 107 1.04 5.79 29.37
CA GLN A 107 0.62 4.46 29.85
C GLN A 107 -0.43 3.85 28.92
N PRO A 108 -0.14 3.66 27.61
CA PRO A 108 -1.11 3.10 26.67
C PRO A 108 -1.38 1.64 26.98
N ASP A 109 -2.60 1.17 26.70
CA ASP A 109 -2.98 -0.23 26.84
C ASP A 109 -2.30 -1.09 25.74
N LEU A 110 -2.05 -0.49 24.55
CA LEU A 110 -1.47 -1.17 23.39
C LEU A 110 -0.74 -0.16 22.49
N ILE A 111 0.37 -0.63 21.88
CA ILE A 111 1.08 0.11 20.81
C ILE A 111 0.85 -0.61 19.49
N HIS A 112 0.52 0.16 18.44
CA HIS A 112 0.54 -0.34 17.06
C HIS A 112 1.53 0.45 16.22
N ALA A 113 2.63 -0.21 15.82
CA ALA A 113 3.60 0.33 14.88
C ALA A 113 3.16 -0.01 13.45
N MET A 114 2.82 1.00 12.67
CA MET A 114 2.15 0.86 11.39
C MET A 114 3.09 0.57 10.21
N ARG A 115 4.29 0.08 10.47
CA ARG A 115 5.26 -0.45 9.52
C ARG A 115 6.50 -0.94 10.24
N ILE A 116 7.24 -1.95 9.69
CA ILE A 116 8.51 -2.37 10.27
C ILE A 116 9.59 -1.30 10.12
N PRO A 117 9.91 -0.81 8.89
CA PRO A 117 10.97 0.18 8.74
C PRO A 117 10.65 1.47 9.49
N TYR A 118 11.49 1.73 10.47
CA TYR A 118 11.54 2.80 11.45
C TYR A 118 10.46 2.74 12.53
N GLU A 119 9.17 2.72 12.23
CA GLU A 119 8.08 2.74 13.23
C GLU A 119 8.13 1.50 14.13
N GLY A 120 8.19 0.30 13.54
CA GLY A 120 8.33 -0.97 14.29
C GLY A 120 9.68 -1.09 15.00
N MET A 121 10.76 -0.63 14.36
CA MET A 121 12.09 -0.65 14.94
C MET A 121 12.18 0.23 16.18
N LEU A 122 11.63 1.44 16.10
CA LEU A 122 11.65 2.39 17.20
C LEU A 122 10.71 1.95 18.34
N ALA A 123 9.53 1.41 18.02
CA ALA A 123 8.60 0.86 19.02
C ALA A 123 9.21 -0.34 19.77
N ALA A 124 9.87 -1.24 19.06
CA ALA A 124 10.54 -2.38 19.66
C ALA A 124 11.69 -2.00 20.60
N LEU A 125 12.45 -0.95 20.26
CA LEU A 125 13.55 -0.46 21.10
C LEU A 125 13.09 0.44 22.25
N ALA A 126 11.85 0.89 22.24
CA ALA A 126 11.31 1.73 23.30
C ALA A 126 10.99 0.95 24.60
N GLY A 127 10.94 -0.39 24.57
CA GLY A 127 10.73 -1.22 25.76
C GLY A 127 9.79 -2.41 25.55
N ASP A 128 9.61 -3.21 26.59
CA ASP A 128 8.89 -4.50 26.51
C ASP A 128 7.40 -4.41 26.87
N SER A 129 6.93 -3.28 27.32
CA SER A 129 5.53 -3.04 27.72
C SER A 129 5.07 -1.72 27.15
N PRO A 130 3.83 -1.61 26.69
CA PRO A 130 2.71 -2.56 26.60
C PRO A 130 2.81 -3.56 25.42
N PRO A 131 1.76 -4.38 25.15
CA PRO A 131 1.70 -5.23 23.95
C PRO A 131 1.97 -4.42 22.69
N LEU A 132 2.76 -5.00 21.76
CA LEU A 132 3.14 -4.36 20.51
C LEU A 132 2.57 -5.11 19.31
N VAL A 133 1.73 -4.46 18.53
CA VAL A 133 1.35 -4.89 17.19
C VAL A 133 2.31 -4.24 16.19
N VAL A 134 2.85 -5.02 15.28
CA VAL A 134 3.72 -4.53 14.20
C VAL A 134 3.11 -4.86 12.86
N SER A 135 2.81 -3.84 12.05
CA SER A 135 2.39 -4.04 10.66
C SER A 135 3.58 -4.30 9.74
N VAL A 136 3.33 -5.14 8.74
CA VAL A 136 4.25 -5.42 7.63
C VAL A 136 3.58 -5.04 6.33
N TRP A 137 4.30 -4.36 5.47
CA TRP A 137 3.84 -4.03 4.13
C TRP A 137 4.70 -4.72 3.08
N GLY A 138 4.09 -5.14 1.99
CA GLY A 138 4.58 -6.08 0.99
C GLY A 138 6.02 -5.98 0.48
N ASN A 139 6.72 -4.88 0.71
CA ASN A 139 8.13 -4.71 0.35
C ASN A 139 9.09 -4.63 1.55
N ASP A 140 8.58 -4.74 2.78
CA ASP A 140 9.40 -4.58 3.98
C ASP A 140 10.46 -5.68 4.10
N PHE A 141 10.09 -6.93 3.84
CA PHE A 141 11.02 -8.06 3.90
C PHE A 141 11.89 -8.23 2.65
N THR A 142 11.38 -7.83 1.48
CA THR A 142 12.05 -8.08 0.20
C THR A 142 13.00 -6.96 -0.23
N LEU A 143 12.71 -5.71 0.17
CA LEU A 143 13.50 -4.54 -0.21
C LEU A 143 14.17 -3.85 0.99
N HIS A 144 13.44 -3.65 2.09
CA HIS A 144 13.95 -2.85 3.21
C HIS A 144 14.80 -3.65 4.20
N ALA A 145 14.32 -4.80 4.67
CA ALA A 145 15.01 -5.61 5.66
C ALA A 145 16.43 -6.05 5.23
N PRO A 146 16.66 -6.50 3.98
CA PRO A 146 18.00 -6.92 3.52
C PRO A 146 18.93 -5.75 3.16
N SER A 147 18.45 -4.51 3.09
CA SER A 147 19.17 -3.39 2.48
C SER A 147 20.50 -3.04 3.19
N THR A 148 20.57 -3.15 4.52
CA THR A 148 21.82 -2.94 5.28
C THR A 148 21.88 -3.84 6.53
N PRO A 149 23.07 -4.07 7.12
CA PRO A 149 23.19 -4.87 8.36
C PRO A 149 22.37 -4.33 9.54
N LEU A 150 22.26 -3.00 9.69
CA LEU A 150 21.46 -2.39 10.75
C LEU A 150 19.95 -2.52 10.49
N MET A 151 19.51 -2.34 9.25
CA MET A 151 18.11 -2.60 8.87
C MET A 151 17.74 -4.04 9.17
N ARG A 152 18.59 -5.00 8.80
CA ARG A 152 18.42 -6.43 9.11
C ARG A 152 18.29 -6.68 10.61
N ARG A 153 19.21 -6.12 11.40
CA ARG A 153 19.23 -6.28 12.86
C ARG A 153 17.95 -5.72 13.50
N TYR A 154 17.57 -4.50 13.16
CA TYR A 154 16.41 -3.86 13.76
C TYR A 154 15.09 -4.47 13.29
N THR A 155 15.01 -4.97 12.04
CA THR A 155 13.86 -5.78 11.60
C THR A 155 13.67 -7.01 12.48
N ARG A 156 14.75 -7.76 12.77
CA ARG A 156 14.67 -8.93 13.67
C ARG A 156 14.23 -8.55 15.08
N ILE A 157 14.78 -7.47 15.63
CA ILE A 157 14.38 -6.98 16.96
C ILE A 157 12.89 -6.60 16.95
N ALA A 158 12.41 -5.92 15.92
CA ALA A 158 11.00 -5.55 15.81
C ALA A 158 10.08 -6.79 15.78
N LEU A 159 10.45 -7.81 15.01
CA LEU A 159 9.68 -9.06 14.93
C LEU A 159 9.72 -9.88 16.22
N GLN A 160 10.86 -9.99 16.86
CA GLN A 160 11.01 -10.71 18.14
C GLN A 160 10.22 -10.04 19.27
N ARG A 161 10.08 -8.70 19.23
CA ARG A 161 9.35 -7.91 20.22
C ARG A 161 7.84 -7.87 19.95
N ALA A 162 7.42 -8.13 18.71
CA ALA A 162 6.01 -8.07 18.33
C ALA A 162 5.18 -9.12 19.09
N THR A 163 4.15 -8.66 19.80
CA THR A 163 3.13 -9.54 20.41
C THR A 163 2.20 -10.10 19.34
N VAL A 164 1.89 -9.27 18.33
CA VAL A 164 1.12 -9.65 17.15
C VAL A 164 1.77 -9.06 15.91
N LEU A 165 1.93 -9.89 14.88
CA LEU A 165 2.28 -9.45 13.55
C LEU A 165 0.99 -9.16 12.77
N HIS A 166 0.82 -7.95 12.25
CA HIS A 166 -0.18 -7.64 11.25
C HIS A 166 0.47 -7.67 9.86
N ALA A 167 -0.03 -8.53 8.99
CA ALA A 167 0.41 -8.63 7.59
C ALA A 167 -0.78 -8.50 6.66
N ASP A 168 -0.57 -7.96 5.46
CA ASP A 168 -1.63 -7.83 4.45
C ASP A 168 -1.78 -9.07 3.56
N CYS A 169 -0.87 -10.05 3.71
CA CYS A 169 -0.92 -11.34 3.03
C CYS A 169 -0.19 -12.44 3.83
N ARG A 170 -0.54 -13.70 3.57
CA ARG A 170 0.06 -14.88 4.23
C ARG A 170 1.54 -15.07 3.86
N ARG A 171 1.92 -14.70 2.62
CA ARG A 171 3.33 -14.67 2.21
C ARG A 171 4.19 -13.91 3.20
N ASP A 172 3.75 -12.75 3.66
CA ASP A 172 4.53 -11.91 4.57
C ASP A 172 4.62 -12.49 5.98
N VAL A 173 3.61 -13.24 6.43
CA VAL A 173 3.71 -14.02 7.68
C VAL A 173 4.78 -15.11 7.54
N ARG A 174 4.78 -15.86 6.43
CA ARG A 174 5.81 -16.89 6.16
C ARG A 174 7.22 -16.28 6.10
N LEU A 175 7.37 -15.13 5.45
CA LEU A 175 8.65 -14.40 5.42
C LEU A 175 9.06 -13.92 6.81
N ALA A 176 8.12 -13.48 7.65
CA ALA A 176 8.41 -13.02 9.01
C ALA A 176 9.08 -14.09 9.86
N TYR A 177 8.69 -15.37 9.74
CA TYR A 177 9.37 -16.48 10.42
C TYR A 177 10.84 -16.56 10.02
N ASN A 178 11.19 -16.41 8.74
CA ASN A 178 12.58 -16.39 8.27
C ASN A 178 13.36 -15.19 8.82
N TRP A 179 12.67 -14.13 9.21
CA TRP A 179 13.24 -12.92 9.79
C TRP A 179 13.26 -12.94 11.33
N GLY A 180 12.75 -14.01 11.98
CA GLY A 180 12.85 -14.23 13.42
C GLY A 180 11.58 -13.90 14.20
N PHE A 181 10.41 -13.77 13.53
CA PHE A 181 9.13 -13.76 14.23
C PHE A 181 8.91 -15.13 14.88
N PRO A 182 8.49 -15.20 16.16
CA PRO A 182 8.31 -16.49 16.85
C PRO A 182 7.26 -17.37 16.14
N GLU A 183 7.52 -18.66 15.98
CA GLU A 183 6.57 -19.62 15.37
C GLU A 183 5.24 -19.70 16.16
N ALA A 184 5.31 -19.61 17.48
CA ALA A 184 4.14 -19.53 18.36
C ALA A 184 3.52 -18.12 18.40
N GLY A 185 4.10 -17.14 17.69
CA GLY A 185 3.62 -15.78 17.64
C GLY A 185 2.28 -15.68 16.91
N ARG A 186 1.42 -14.78 17.38
CA ARG A 186 0.11 -14.54 16.75
C ARG A 186 0.28 -13.66 15.51
N ALA A 187 -0.18 -14.12 14.35
CA ALA A 187 -0.29 -13.32 13.15
C ALA A 187 -1.76 -12.95 12.87
N MET A 188 -1.98 -11.71 12.44
CA MET A 188 -3.26 -11.17 11.97
C MET A 188 -3.10 -10.81 10.49
N VAL A 189 -3.79 -11.54 9.61
CA VAL A 189 -3.73 -11.31 8.16
C VAL A 189 -4.97 -10.55 7.73
N LEU A 190 -4.81 -9.26 7.54
CA LEU A 190 -5.88 -8.32 7.17
C LEU A 190 -5.36 -7.30 6.14
N PRO A 191 -6.22 -6.81 5.20
CA PRO A 191 -5.83 -5.75 4.27
C PRO A 191 -5.18 -4.56 4.95
N GLY A 192 -4.00 -4.16 4.45
CA GLY A 192 -3.12 -3.19 5.12
C GLY A 192 -3.76 -1.82 5.36
N ALA A 193 -4.66 -1.37 4.49
CA ALA A 193 -5.40 -0.10 4.67
C ALA A 193 -6.70 -0.24 5.49
N GLY A 194 -6.94 -1.37 6.14
CA GLY A 194 -8.18 -1.61 6.89
C GLY A 194 -9.35 -2.07 6.02
N GLY A 195 -9.10 -2.44 4.75
CA GLY A 195 -10.12 -2.93 3.83
C GLY A 195 -10.77 -1.86 2.96
N VAL A 196 -11.81 -2.28 2.25
CA VAL A 196 -12.57 -1.47 1.28
C VAL A 196 -13.78 -0.83 1.96
N GLN A 197 -13.96 0.46 1.75
CA GLN A 197 -15.16 1.20 2.20
C GLN A 197 -16.27 1.04 1.15
N PRO A 198 -17.32 0.28 1.43
CA PRO A 198 -18.37 -0.05 0.44
C PRO A 198 -19.22 1.16 0.05
N GLU A 199 -19.27 2.20 0.89
CA GLU A 199 -19.95 3.46 0.59
C GLU A 199 -19.21 4.31 -0.46
N ILE A 200 -17.91 4.05 -0.68
CA ILE A 200 -17.09 4.74 -1.69
C ILE A 200 -16.87 3.83 -2.90
N PHE A 201 -16.43 2.59 -2.64
CA PHE A 201 -16.05 1.63 -3.67
C PHE A 201 -17.13 0.56 -3.82
N TYR A 202 -18.02 0.76 -4.76
CA TYR A 202 -19.14 -0.12 -5.10
C TYR A 202 -19.24 -0.29 -6.62
N PRO A 203 -19.79 -1.40 -7.11
CA PRO A 203 -19.89 -1.66 -8.54
C PRO A 203 -20.98 -0.82 -9.21
N PRO A 204 -20.84 -0.44 -10.50
CA PRO A 204 -21.95 0.11 -11.27
C PRO A 204 -23.06 -0.95 -11.43
N GLU A 205 -24.31 -0.51 -11.72
CA GLU A 205 -25.44 -1.42 -11.94
C GLU A 205 -25.16 -2.41 -13.08
N ASN A 206 -24.64 -1.91 -14.19
CA ASN A 206 -24.31 -2.71 -15.36
C ASN A 206 -22.79 -2.89 -15.51
N ILE A 207 -22.40 -3.93 -16.24
CA ILE A 207 -20.99 -4.10 -16.63
C ILE A 207 -20.58 -2.97 -17.56
N VAL A 208 -19.36 -2.48 -17.33
CA VAL A 208 -18.75 -1.49 -18.22
C VAL A 208 -18.41 -2.15 -19.55
N SER A 209 -19.11 -1.76 -20.61
CA SER A 209 -18.88 -2.23 -21.98
C SER A 209 -17.74 -1.49 -22.67
N GLU A 210 -17.46 -0.25 -22.25
CA GLU A 210 -16.38 0.55 -22.81
C GLU A 210 -15.01 -0.09 -22.55
N PRO A 211 -14.13 -0.15 -23.56
CA PRO A 211 -12.82 -0.80 -23.43
C PRO A 211 -11.82 0.10 -22.71
N ILE A 212 -12.14 0.48 -21.47
CA ILE A 212 -11.29 1.32 -20.62
C ILE A 212 -10.44 0.45 -19.71
N VAL A 213 -9.13 0.69 -19.74
CA VAL A 213 -8.10 0.04 -18.93
C VAL A 213 -7.50 1.08 -17.96
N ILE A 214 -7.48 0.81 -16.66
CA ILE A 214 -6.88 1.69 -15.67
C ILE A 214 -5.62 1.07 -15.05
N GLN A 215 -4.52 1.84 -14.97
CA GLN A 215 -3.32 1.48 -14.22
C GLN A 215 -3.14 2.46 -13.06
N PRO A 216 -3.53 2.10 -11.81
CA PRO A 216 -3.64 3.03 -10.70
C PRO A 216 -2.36 3.16 -9.85
N ARG A 217 -1.24 2.51 -10.25
CA ARG A 217 -0.05 2.37 -9.39
C ARG A 217 0.92 3.54 -9.46
N GLY A 218 0.80 4.41 -10.46
CA GLY A 218 1.75 5.50 -10.70
C GLY A 218 3.14 5.00 -11.10
N VAL A 219 4.11 5.91 -11.19
CA VAL A 219 5.50 5.57 -11.52
C VAL A 219 6.26 5.22 -10.24
N ARG A 220 6.66 3.94 -10.11
CA ARG A 220 7.40 3.40 -8.95
C ARG A 220 8.40 2.36 -9.41
N ALA A 221 9.50 2.19 -8.68
CA ALA A 221 10.59 1.28 -9.03
C ALA A 221 10.19 -0.21 -9.11
N TYR A 222 9.15 -0.62 -8.40
CA TYR A 222 8.64 -2.00 -8.40
C TYR A 222 7.38 -2.19 -9.27
N VAL A 223 7.05 -1.22 -10.12
CA VAL A 223 5.96 -1.27 -11.10
C VAL A 223 6.56 -1.28 -12.49
N GLU A 224 6.29 -2.33 -13.26
CA GLU A 224 6.77 -2.50 -14.62
C GLU A 224 6.01 -1.59 -15.60
N ASN A 225 6.12 -0.27 -15.35
CA ASN A 225 5.45 0.73 -16.17
C ASN A 225 5.85 0.65 -17.64
N ARG A 226 7.14 0.41 -17.92
CA ARG A 226 7.63 0.31 -19.30
C ARG A 226 6.94 -0.84 -20.04
N VAL A 227 6.79 -2.00 -19.39
CA VAL A 227 6.08 -3.16 -19.96
C VAL A 227 4.62 -2.82 -20.23
N PHE A 228 3.95 -2.11 -19.29
CA PHE A 228 2.58 -1.67 -19.49
C PHE A 228 2.44 -0.72 -20.69
N PHE A 229 3.26 0.33 -20.79
CA PHE A 229 3.19 1.26 -21.91
C PHE A 229 3.52 0.58 -23.24
N GLN A 230 4.49 -0.33 -23.28
CA GLN A 230 4.83 -1.11 -24.49
C GLN A 230 3.73 -2.09 -24.91
N ALA A 231 2.88 -2.55 -23.98
CA ALA A 231 1.74 -3.40 -24.29
C ALA A 231 0.61 -2.63 -25.00
N ILE A 232 0.49 -1.30 -24.76
CA ILE A 232 -0.60 -0.47 -25.31
C ILE A 232 -0.68 -0.50 -26.85
N PRO A 233 0.39 -0.27 -27.63
CA PRO A 233 0.32 -0.37 -29.10
C PRO A 233 -0.15 -1.74 -29.59
N LEU A 234 0.24 -2.83 -28.90
CA LEU A 234 -0.18 -4.18 -29.23
C LEU A 234 -1.69 -4.39 -28.99
N VAL A 235 -2.22 -3.82 -27.91
CA VAL A 235 -3.67 -3.83 -27.67
C VAL A 235 -4.40 -3.00 -28.71
N LEU A 236 -3.92 -1.79 -29.01
CA LEU A 236 -4.55 -0.86 -29.96
C LEU A 236 -4.57 -1.42 -31.39
N ALA A 237 -3.59 -2.20 -31.81
CA ALA A 237 -3.59 -2.87 -33.10
C ALA A 237 -4.78 -3.82 -33.29
N ARG A 238 -5.34 -4.39 -32.22
CA ARG A 238 -6.48 -5.31 -32.25
C ARG A 238 -7.78 -4.69 -31.71
N ARG A 239 -7.67 -3.65 -30.88
CA ARG A 239 -8.78 -2.90 -30.26
C ARG A 239 -8.51 -1.38 -30.31
N PRO A 240 -8.65 -0.73 -31.47
CA PRO A 240 -8.34 0.70 -31.63
C PRO A 240 -9.18 1.63 -30.74
N ALA A 241 -10.36 1.16 -30.31
CA ALA A 241 -11.25 1.89 -29.40
C ALA A 241 -10.78 1.88 -27.94
N ALA A 242 -9.77 1.05 -27.57
CA ALA A 242 -9.31 0.97 -26.18
C ALA A 242 -8.75 2.31 -25.68
N ARG A 243 -9.02 2.62 -24.42
CA ARG A 243 -8.54 3.82 -23.72
C ARG A 243 -7.82 3.41 -22.44
N PHE A 244 -6.76 4.15 -22.11
CA PHE A 244 -5.92 3.87 -20.96
C PHE A 244 -5.88 5.06 -20.03
N ILE A 245 -6.18 4.84 -18.75
CA ILE A 245 -6.20 5.88 -17.72
C ILE A 245 -5.09 5.58 -16.70
N CYS A 246 -4.22 6.56 -16.47
CA CYS A 246 -3.05 6.42 -15.60
C CYS A 246 -3.04 7.52 -14.52
N PRO A 247 -3.74 7.33 -13.38
CA PRO A 247 -3.71 8.24 -12.25
C PRO A 247 -2.32 8.37 -11.64
N ALA A 248 -2.03 9.54 -11.07
CA ALA A 248 -0.74 9.90 -10.47
C ALA A 248 0.45 9.82 -11.46
N MET A 249 0.20 10.04 -12.76
CA MET A 249 1.25 10.07 -13.79
C MET A 249 1.32 11.38 -14.56
N GLN A 250 0.40 12.32 -14.35
CA GLN A 250 0.47 13.64 -14.97
C GLN A 250 1.71 14.39 -14.47
N GLY A 251 2.51 14.90 -15.40
CA GLY A 251 3.75 15.61 -15.08
C GLY A 251 4.96 14.70 -14.77
N GLU A 252 4.79 13.39 -14.77
CA GLU A 252 5.89 12.43 -14.64
C GLU A 252 6.66 12.34 -15.96
N PRO A 253 7.96 12.74 -16.01
CA PRO A 253 8.71 12.78 -17.26
C PRO A 253 8.81 11.43 -17.97
N GLN A 254 8.93 10.34 -17.20
CA GLN A 254 9.02 9.00 -17.77
C GLN A 254 7.71 8.60 -18.45
N ALA A 255 6.55 8.84 -17.80
CA ALA A 255 5.25 8.50 -18.38
C ALA A 255 4.98 9.33 -19.65
N THR A 256 5.27 10.62 -19.62
CA THR A 256 5.15 11.50 -20.79
C THR A 256 6.06 11.04 -21.92
N GLY A 257 7.31 10.66 -21.60
CA GLY A 257 8.27 10.16 -22.60
C GLY A 257 7.78 8.88 -23.27
N TRP A 258 7.28 7.89 -22.51
CA TRP A 258 6.73 6.65 -23.08
C TRP A 258 5.52 6.89 -23.98
N VAL A 259 4.61 7.79 -23.58
CA VAL A 259 3.42 8.13 -24.39
C VAL A 259 3.83 8.75 -25.73
N GLN A 260 4.85 9.63 -25.74
CA GLN A 260 5.37 10.27 -26.96
C GLN A 260 6.16 9.28 -27.83
N GLU A 261 7.10 8.53 -27.23
CA GLU A 261 7.94 7.53 -27.92
C GLU A 261 7.10 6.49 -28.65
N LEU A 262 6.00 6.04 -28.04
CA LEU A 262 5.13 5.00 -28.58
C LEU A 262 3.98 5.54 -29.45
N GLY A 263 3.84 6.85 -29.58
CA GLY A 263 2.80 7.45 -30.43
C GLY A 263 1.36 7.23 -29.97
N ILE A 264 1.13 7.06 -28.64
CA ILE A 264 -0.16 6.69 -28.04
C ILE A 264 -0.88 7.84 -27.33
N THR A 265 -0.54 9.09 -27.64
CA THR A 265 -1.06 10.29 -26.96
C THR A 265 -2.58 10.39 -27.00
N GLY A 266 -3.23 9.97 -28.10
CA GLY A 266 -4.69 10.04 -28.24
C GLY A 266 -5.47 8.97 -27.44
N GLN A 267 -4.82 7.93 -26.95
CA GLN A 267 -5.44 6.78 -26.28
C GLN A 267 -5.11 6.69 -24.79
N VAL A 268 -4.09 7.43 -24.33
CA VAL A 268 -3.62 7.41 -22.92
C VAL A 268 -3.93 8.75 -22.26
N THR A 269 -4.58 8.69 -21.10
CA THR A 269 -4.84 9.86 -20.25
C THR A 269 -4.00 9.75 -18.98
N LEU A 270 -2.99 10.62 -18.86
CA LEU A 270 -2.21 10.77 -17.63
C LEU A 270 -2.93 11.76 -16.71
N LEU A 271 -3.33 11.32 -15.51
CA LEU A 271 -4.05 12.14 -14.54
C LEU A 271 -3.15 12.49 -13.34
N PRO A 272 -3.43 13.60 -12.63
CA PRO A 272 -2.81 13.89 -11.35
C PRO A 272 -3.19 12.83 -10.31
N LYS A 273 -2.58 12.91 -9.11
CA LYS A 273 -3.02 12.10 -7.97
C LYS A 273 -4.49 12.38 -7.67
N GLN A 274 -5.28 11.31 -7.56
CA GLN A 274 -6.72 11.39 -7.35
C GLN A 274 -7.08 11.19 -5.87
N ARG A 275 -8.19 11.78 -5.41
CA ARG A 275 -8.81 11.47 -4.12
C ARG A 275 -9.56 10.14 -4.23
N ARG A 276 -9.96 9.56 -3.10
CA ARG A 276 -10.59 8.22 -3.04
C ARG A 276 -11.87 8.14 -3.87
N GLU A 277 -12.74 9.14 -3.75
CA GLU A 277 -14.00 9.21 -4.49
C GLU A 277 -13.76 9.30 -6.01
N GLN A 278 -12.78 10.11 -6.41
CA GLN A 278 -12.38 10.23 -7.81
C GLN A 278 -11.79 8.90 -8.35
N MET A 279 -11.00 8.20 -7.52
CA MET A 279 -10.51 6.87 -7.89
C MET A 279 -11.64 5.87 -8.06
N ALA A 280 -12.63 5.89 -7.16
CA ALA A 280 -13.80 5.03 -7.26
C ALA A 280 -14.59 5.29 -8.55
N ASP A 281 -14.76 6.58 -8.94
CA ASP A 281 -15.40 6.94 -10.22
C ASP A 281 -14.61 6.41 -11.42
N LEU A 282 -13.28 6.50 -11.39
CA LEU A 282 -12.43 5.96 -12.45
C LEU A 282 -12.54 4.44 -12.52
N PHE A 283 -12.54 3.73 -11.38
CA PHE A 283 -12.72 2.29 -11.34
C PHE A 283 -14.09 1.88 -11.88
N ARG A 284 -15.19 2.54 -11.47
CA ARG A 284 -16.54 2.25 -11.97
C ARG A 284 -16.69 2.41 -13.48
N ARG A 285 -15.87 3.26 -14.11
CA ARG A 285 -15.85 3.47 -15.57
C ARG A 285 -14.88 2.56 -16.29
N SER A 286 -14.02 1.84 -15.56
CA SER A 286 -12.99 1.00 -16.14
C SER A 286 -13.43 -0.46 -16.16
N ARG A 287 -13.26 -1.12 -17.30
CA ARG A 287 -13.52 -2.55 -17.44
C ARG A 287 -12.39 -3.40 -16.83
N VAL A 288 -11.15 -2.95 -16.99
CA VAL A 288 -9.96 -3.69 -16.59
C VAL A 288 -9.07 -2.84 -15.70
N VAL A 289 -8.62 -3.39 -14.58
CA VAL A 289 -7.54 -2.83 -13.78
C VAL A 289 -6.25 -3.58 -14.04
N VAL A 290 -5.18 -2.86 -14.38
CA VAL A 290 -3.83 -3.42 -14.56
C VAL A 290 -2.94 -3.03 -13.41
N SER A 291 -2.37 -4.00 -12.71
CA SER A 291 -1.37 -3.78 -11.66
C SER A 291 -0.08 -4.54 -11.98
N PRO A 292 0.82 -3.97 -12.79
CA PRO A 292 2.01 -4.64 -13.26
C PRO A 292 3.16 -4.52 -12.23
N THR A 293 2.95 -5.06 -11.03
CA THR A 293 3.92 -4.98 -9.92
C THR A 293 4.76 -6.24 -9.81
N THR A 294 6.04 -6.09 -9.46
CA THR A 294 7.00 -7.18 -9.19
C THR A 294 7.23 -7.43 -7.71
N HIS A 295 6.84 -6.48 -6.86
CA HIS A 295 6.92 -6.58 -5.40
C HIS A 295 5.70 -5.92 -4.79
N ASP A 296 4.82 -6.69 -4.18
CA ASP A 296 3.66 -6.17 -3.47
C ASP A 296 3.16 -7.18 -2.43
N GLY A 297 2.42 -6.68 -1.43
CA GLY A 297 1.56 -7.50 -0.59
C GLY A 297 0.16 -7.60 -1.20
N THR A 298 -0.85 -7.17 -0.46
CA THR A 298 -2.21 -6.98 -0.96
C THR A 298 -2.41 -5.51 -1.35
N PRO A 299 -2.38 -5.13 -2.65
CA PRO A 299 -2.56 -3.74 -3.04
C PRO A 299 -3.99 -3.27 -2.75
N ASN A 300 -4.14 -2.20 -1.99
CA ASN A 300 -5.47 -1.62 -1.71
C ASN A 300 -6.21 -1.25 -3.01
N THR A 301 -5.49 -0.69 -3.98
CA THR A 301 -6.06 -0.34 -5.29
C THR A 301 -6.59 -1.54 -6.07
N LEU A 302 -6.06 -2.75 -5.84
CA LEU A 302 -6.61 -3.97 -6.41
C LEU A 302 -7.97 -4.30 -5.78
N LEU A 303 -8.06 -4.30 -4.44
CA LEU A 303 -9.30 -4.60 -3.73
C LEU A 303 -10.38 -3.54 -4.04
N GLU A 304 -10.00 -2.27 -4.08
CA GLU A 304 -10.89 -1.15 -4.44
C GLU A 304 -11.42 -1.30 -5.87
N ALA A 305 -10.56 -1.67 -6.83
CA ALA A 305 -10.98 -1.92 -8.21
C ALA A 305 -11.87 -3.15 -8.36
N MET A 306 -11.57 -4.25 -7.63
CA MET A 306 -12.42 -5.45 -7.56
C MET A 306 -13.81 -5.11 -7.01
N ALA A 307 -13.88 -4.30 -5.95
CA ALA A 307 -15.14 -3.81 -5.37
C ALA A 307 -15.94 -2.95 -6.35
N CYS A 308 -15.27 -2.21 -7.23
CA CYS A 308 -15.91 -1.45 -8.30
C CYS A 308 -16.24 -2.28 -9.55
N GLY A 309 -15.96 -3.58 -9.54
CA GLY A 309 -16.31 -4.51 -10.64
C GLY A 309 -15.31 -4.57 -11.78
N CYS A 310 -14.10 -4.00 -11.65
CA CYS A 310 -13.05 -4.14 -12.65
C CYS A 310 -12.54 -5.59 -12.70
N LEU A 311 -12.19 -6.07 -13.90
CA LEU A 311 -11.47 -7.33 -14.05
C LEU A 311 -9.96 -7.11 -13.81
N PRO A 312 -9.36 -7.82 -12.84
CA PRO A 312 -7.92 -7.68 -12.54
C PRO A 312 -7.05 -8.38 -13.60
N VAL A 313 -6.02 -7.66 -14.06
CA VAL A 313 -4.87 -8.18 -14.82
C VAL A 313 -3.62 -7.75 -14.08
N VAL A 314 -2.95 -8.67 -13.38
CA VAL A 314 -1.91 -8.32 -12.42
C VAL A 314 -0.66 -9.18 -12.61
N GLY A 315 0.49 -8.70 -12.13
CA GLY A 315 1.71 -9.50 -12.12
C GLY A 315 1.56 -10.79 -11.33
N ASP A 316 2.22 -11.84 -11.76
CA ASP A 316 2.17 -13.15 -11.09
C ASP A 316 3.03 -13.16 -9.83
N LEU A 317 2.44 -12.78 -8.70
CA LEU A 317 3.06 -12.77 -7.38
C LEU A 317 2.33 -13.70 -6.42
N GLU A 318 3.09 -14.37 -5.53
CA GLU A 318 2.52 -15.24 -4.51
C GLU A 318 1.43 -14.55 -3.67
N SER A 319 1.66 -13.29 -3.29
CA SER A 319 0.69 -12.48 -2.54
C SER A 319 -0.59 -12.20 -3.32
N LEU A 320 -0.50 -12.00 -4.64
CA LEU A 320 -1.65 -11.74 -5.50
C LEU A 320 -2.45 -13.01 -5.80
N ARG A 321 -1.81 -14.18 -5.76
CA ARG A 321 -2.49 -15.49 -5.85
C ARG A 321 -3.41 -15.77 -4.65
N GLU A 322 -3.29 -15.03 -3.56
CA GLU A 322 -4.23 -15.08 -2.43
C GLU A 322 -5.60 -14.44 -2.75
N TRP A 323 -5.65 -13.61 -3.79
CA TRP A 323 -6.83 -12.88 -4.24
C TRP A 323 -7.29 -13.30 -5.63
N ILE A 324 -6.37 -13.63 -6.52
CA ILE A 324 -6.65 -13.92 -7.92
C ILE A 324 -6.40 -15.39 -8.23
N THR A 325 -7.46 -16.06 -8.63
CA THR A 325 -7.42 -17.39 -9.26
C THR A 325 -7.49 -17.18 -10.77
N PRO A 326 -6.41 -17.50 -11.52
CA PRO A 326 -6.35 -17.25 -12.96
C PRO A 326 -7.52 -17.90 -13.71
N GLY A 327 -8.18 -17.13 -14.60
CA GLY A 327 -9.32 -17.60 -15.39
C GLY A 327 -10.65 -17.72 -14.63
N VAL A 328 -10.65 -17.47 -13.31
CA VAL A 328 -11.87 -17.44 -12.47
C VAL A 328 -12.29 -16.02 -12.18
N ASN A 329 -11.42 -15.25 -11.54
CA ASN A 329 -11.74 -13.89 -11.08
C ASN A 329 -10.73 -12.83 -11.52
N GLY A 330 -9.76 -13.18 -12.35
CA GLY A 330 -8.75 -12.30 -12.89
C GLY A 330 -7.68 -13.05 -13.67
N LEU A 331 -6.63 -12.34 -14.10
CA LEU A 331 -5.52 -12.89 -14.85
C LEU A 331 -4.20 -12.55 -14.15
N LEU A 332 -3.33 -13.56 -14.00
CA LEU A 332 -1.95 -13.42 -13.54
C LEU A 332 -1.03 -13.43 -14.76
N VAL A 333 -0.09 -12.48 -14.84
CA VAL A 333 0.72 -12.25 -16.03
C VAL A 333 2.20 -12.25 -15.69
N ASP A 334 2.99 -12.96 -16.49
CA ASP A 334 4.43 -12.78 -16.52
C ASP A 334 4.78 -11.44 -17.18
N LEU A 335 5.36 -10.54 -16.40
CA LEU A 335 5.70 -9.18 -16.82
C LEU A 335 7.04 -9.09 -17.57
N SER A 336 7.69 -10.21 -17.87
CA SER A 336 8.95 -10.20 -18.61
C SER A 336 8.80 -9.72 -20.08
N ARG A 337 7.58 -9.78 -20.62
CA ARG A 337 7.29 -9.42 -22.02
C ARG A 337 5.99 -8.64 -22.16
N PRO A 338 6.00 -7.47 -22.86
CA PRO A 338 4.80 -6.68 -23.11
C PRO A 338 3.68 -7.44 -23.84
N GLN A 339 4.04 -8.44 -24.68
CA GLN A 339 3.10 -9.26 -25.42
C GLN A 339 2.18 -10.06 -24.50
N MET A 340 2.72 -10.61 -23.39
CA MET A 340 1.93 -11.38 -22.42
C MET A 340 0.88 -10.50 -21.75
N LEU A 341 1.28 -9.27 -21.37
CA LEU A 341 0.36 -8.31 -20.78
C LEU A 341 -0.70 -7.84 -21.78
N ALA A 342 -0.31 -7.61 -23.04
CA ALA A 342 -1.23 -7.22 -24.09
C ALA A 342 -2.29 -8.29 -24.37
N GLU A 343 -1.91 -9.57 -24.45
CA GLU A 343 -2.85 -10.69 -24.64
C GLU A 343 -3.84 -10.81 -23.47
N ALA A 344 -3.36 -10.64 -22.23
CA ALA A 344 -4.22 -10.67 -21.05
C ALA A 344 -5.23 -9.51 -21.05
N ILE A 345 -4.79 -8.28 -21.40
CA ILE A 345 -5.68 -7.13 -21.55
C ILE A 345 -6.71 -7.37 -22.66
N LEU A 346 -6.30 -7.89 -23.81
CA LEU A 346 -7.20 -8.23 -24.92
C LEU A 346 -8.24 -9.27 -24.54
N ALA A 347 -7.83 -10.33 -23.83
CA ALA A 347 -8.75 -11.33 -23.31
C ALA A 347 -9.78 -10.69 -22.35
N ALA A 348 -9.33 -9.86 -21.43
CA ALA A 348 -10.17 -9.13 -20.49
C ALA A 348 -11.15 -8.15 -21.16
N LEU A 349 -10.76 -7.55 -22.28
CA LEU A 349 -11.60 -6.65 -23.06
C LEU A 349 -12.60 -7.36 -23.99
N SER A 350 -12.42 -8.67 -24.26
CA SER A 350 -13.18 -9.38 -25.30
C SER A 350 -14.17 -10.43 -24.74
N GLN A 351 -14.00 -10.87 -23.50
CA GLN A 351 -14.75 -12.00 -22.93
C GLN A 351 -15.79 -11.52 -21.90
N ASP A 352 -16.98 -11.13 -22.36
CA ASP A 352 -18.03 -10.57 -21.48
C ASP A 352 -18.49 -11.56 -20.40
N GLU A 353 -18.69 -12.83 -20.74
CA GLU A 353 -19.08 -13.85 -19.76
C GLU A 353 -18.03 -14.07 -18.67
N PHE A 354 -16.76 -14.06 -19.06
CA PHE A 354 -15.67 -14.14 -18.07
C PHE A 354 -15.68 -12.92 -17.14
N CYS A 355 -15.83 -11.73 -17.70
CA CYS A 355 -15.93 -10.49 -16.90
C CYS A 355 -17.10 -10.54 -15.91
N LEU A 356 -18.26 -11.04 -16.33
CA LEU A 356 -19.44 -11.21 -15.47
C LEU A 356 -19.17 -12.15 -14.29
N ARG A 357 -18.67 -13.35 -14.57
CA ARG A 357 -18.34 -14.35 -13.54
C ARG A 357 -17.25 -13.82 -12.60
N ALA A 358 -16.19 -13.25 -13.15
CA ALA A 358 -15.10 -12.69 -12.38
C ALA A 358 -15.56 -11.56 -11.44
N ARG A 359 -16.43 -10.66 -11.95
CA ARG A 359 -17.05 -9.60 -11.13
C ARG A 359 -17.80 -10.17 -9.94
N GLN A 360 -18.68 -11.17 -10.16
CA GLN A 360 -19.45 -11.79 -9.09
C GLN A 360 -18.55 -12.40 -8.02
N GLU A 361 -17.52 -13.14 -8.44
CA GLU A 361 -16.57 -13.76 -7.52
C GLU A 361 -15.75 -12.71 -6.76
N ASN A 362 -15.29 -11.65 -7.43
CA ASN A 362 -14.56 -10.55 -6.81
C ASN A 362 -15.41 -9.83 -5.76
N LEU A 363 -16.65 -9.52 -6.07
CA LEU A 363 -17.57 -8.87 -5.12
C LEU A 363 -17.84 -9.76 -3.90
N ARG A 364 -18.03 -11.07 -4.13
CA ARG A 364 -18.20 -12.05 -3.05
C ARG A 364 -16.97 -12.06 -2.13
N GLN A 365 -15.75 -12.17 -2.69
CA GLN A 365 -14.51 -12.16 -1.91
C GLN A 365 -14.32 -10.88 -1.10
N ILE A 366 -14.62 -9.71 -1.70
CA ILE A 366 -14.54 -8.42 -0.97
C ILE A 366 -15.56 -8.39 0.17
N ALA A 367 -16.81 -8.81 -0.08
CA ALA A 367 -17.87 -8.84 0.94
C ALA A 367 -17.53 -9.79 2.11
N GLU A 368 -16.89 -10.93 1.84
CA GLU A 368 -16.59 -11.94 2.85
C GLU A 368 -15.38 -11.62 3.73
N ARG A 369 -14.37 -10.91 3.20
CA ARG A 369 -13.08 -10.81 3.92
C ARG A 369 -12.34 -9.48 3.81
N ALA A 370 -12.90 -8.48 3.12
CA ALA A 370 -12.15 -7.26 2.85
C ALA A 370 -12.94 -5.97 3.05
N THR A 371 -14.17 -5.99 3.56
CA THR A 371 -14.89 -4.76 3.88
C THR A 371 -14.26 -4.07 5.08
N TYR A 372 -14.24 -2.73 5.05
CA TYR A 372 -13.62 -1.92 6.10
C TYR A 372 -14.17 -2.25 7.50
N GLY A 373 -15.51 -2.37 7.62
CA GLY A 373 -16.14 -2.69 8.89
C GLY A 373 -15.68 -4.04 9.48
N GLN A 374 -15.65 -5.10 8.66
CA GLN A 374 -15.20 -6.43 9.11
C GLN A 374 -13.71 -6.47 9.47
N VAL A 375 -12.87 -5.90 8.62
CA VAL A 375 -11.42 -5.87 8.82
C VAL A 375 -11.09 -5.13 10.11
N MET A 376 -11.65 -3.95 10.30
CA MET A 376 -11.36 -3.11 11.46
C MET A 376 -11.98 -3.65 12.75
N SER A 377 -13.17 -4.24 12.69
CA SER A 377 -13.79 -4.93 13.84
C SER A 377 -12.94 -6.14 14.27
N THR A 378 -12.39 -6.91 13.31
CA THR A 378 -11.46 -8.01 13.62
C THR A 378 -10.19 -7.48 14.29
N ALA A 379 -9.63 -6.38 13.79
CA ALA A 379 -8.46 -5.76 14.40
C ALA A 379 -8.75 -5.28 15.84
N GLU A 380 -9.90 -4.64 16.06
CA GLU A 380 -10.35 -4.17 17.37
C GLU A 380 -10.52 -5.33 18.37
N GLN A 381 -11.12 -6.44 17.91
CA GLN A 381 -11.25 -7.65 18.72
C GLN A 381 -9.88 -8.18 19.14
N VAL A 382 -8.92 -8.27 18.21
CA VAL A 382 -7.55 -8.71 18.53
C VAL A 382 -6.90 -7.78 19.56
N TYR A 383 -7.09 -6.47 19.45
CA TYR A 383 -6.57 -5.52 20.44
C TYR A 383 -7.20 -5.73 21.81
N GLY A 384 -8.52 -5.91 21.86
CA GLY A 384 -9.24 -6.21 23.10
C GLY A 384 -8.74 -7.47 23.81
N GLU A 385 -8.48 -8.56 23.06
CA GLU A 385 -7.94 -9.81 23.58
C GLU A 385 -6.51 -9.66 24.12
N LEU A 386 -5.67 -8.82 23.47
CA LEU A 386 -4.30 -8.56 23.95
C LEU A 386 -4.29 -7.79 25.26
N ILE A 387 -5.20 -6.85 25.41
CA ILE A 387 -5.35 -6.02 26.62
C ILE A 387 -5.96 -6.86 27.74
N GLY A 388 -7.00 -7.68 27.46
CA GLY A 388 -7.68 -8.52 28.45
C GLY A 388 -6.82 -9.62 29.04
N LYS A 389 -5.86 -10.18 28.33
CA LYS A 389 -4.91 -11.19 28.84
C LYS A 389 -3.91 -10.63 29.85
N ARG A 390 -3.87 -9.32 30.03
CA ARG A 390 -2.92 -8.62 30.91
C ARG A 390 -3.57 -8.16 32.23
N ARG A 391 -4.90 -8.15 32.31
CA ARG A 391 -5.68 -7.90 33.51
C ARG A 391 -5.95 -9.23 34.22
#